data_992dcb37812d58aebb589aed524c8fa6
#
_entry.id   992dcb37812d58aebb589aed524c8fa6
#
_cell.length_a   1.000
_cell.length_b   1.000
_cell.length_c   1.000
_cell.angle_alpha   90.00
_cell.angle_beta   90.00
_cell.angle_gamma   90.00
#
_symmetry.space_group_name_H-M   'P 1'
#
loop_
_entity.id
_entity.type
_entity.pdbx_description
1 polymer ?
#
loop_
_entity_poly.entity_id
_entity_poly.type
_entity_poly.pdbx_seq_one_letter_code
_entity_poly.pdbx_strand_id
1 'polypeptide(L)'
;MSDTALKHVEHLTNTIGPRGSATPEEKKAHEYCKQVLEGLGYEAHWEEFYSPVSGWHPFALALGLVTLADVLFVALRQTPNAQMGAAAAALIGLFAVVSFFLQITHRENPLRWFLPMAKSQNVWAAAKPRGEVKRRIVVVGHVDTHRTALAMQSPALWQVFQILTTASSVINIALVGLFIYGIVSPEPILRVIAMYLGLVLIVGLVFTLQPDFTPFVKGGNDNATGAAAVLALAERLKREPLTNTEVFLVNTGCEEVHHYGMADWIKRHAADARDADYLVLDNIGGKNSQLNYVTEESILLPYKSDPKLVQIAETVAKEDAELAAQPFVYRGLDSELSTCAHLGQRTLGLLNFDPKTKMPPHFHTAHDDFDNVDPALLDQSERFAWAIMQKIDS
;
A
#
# COMPACT_ATOMS: atom_id res chain seq x y z
N MET A 1 27.75 5.15 3.72
CA MET A 1 26.35 5.23 4.21
C MET A 1 25.59 3.94 3.97
N SER A 2 25.87 3.20 2.91
CA SER A 2 25.25 1.87 2.64
C SER A 2 25.27 0.89 3.82
N ASP A 3 26.32 0.91 4.63
CA ASP A 3 26.44 0.01 5.79
C ASP A 3 25.40 0.26 6.88
N THR A 4 24.90 1.49 7.05
CA THR A 4 23.90 1.81 8.08
C THR A 4 22.53 1.29 7.69
N ALA A 5 22.02 1.66 6.52
CA ALA A 5 20.72 1.18 6.04
C ALA A 5 20.73 -0.36 5.92
N LEU A 6 21.78 -0.95 5.36
CA LEU A 6 21.89 -2.39 5.18
C LEU A 6 21.83 -3.18 6.50
N LYS A 7 22.45 -2.67 7.59
CA LYS A 7 22.34 -3.27 8.94
C LYS A 7 20.91 -3.26 9.47
N HIS A 8 20.17 -2.18 9.22
CA HIS A 8 18.76 -2.11 9.61
C HIS A 8 17.91 -3.09 8.78
N VAL A 9 18.16 -3.21 7.46
CA VAL A 9 17.52 -4.22 6.61
C VAL A 9 17.79 -5.62 7.16
N GLU A 10 19.05 -5.95 7.44
CA GLU A 10 19.44 -7.26 8.00
C GLU A 10 18.71 -7.55 9.32
N HIS A 11 18.66 -6.58 10.23
CA HIS A 11 17.96 -6.75 11.51
C HIS A 11 16.46 -6.99 11.31
N LEU A 12 15.80 -6.18 10.48
CA LEU A 12 14.36 -6.31 10.19
C LEU A 12 14.03 -7.65 9.55
N THR A 13 14.87 -8.13 8.61
CA THR A 13 14.61 -9.35 7.84
C THR A 13 15.04 -10.64 8.52
N ASN A 14 16.24 -10.64 9.16
CA ASN A 14 16.86 -11.86 9.69
C ASN A 14 16.69 -12.02 11.20
N THR A 15 16.58 -10.91 11.96
CA THR A 15 16.38 -10.98 13.43
C THR A 15 14.90 -10.95 13.79
N ILE A 16 14.13 -10.04 13.20
CA ILE A 16 12.68 -9.97 13.44
C ILE A 16 11.93 -10.94 12.52
N GLY A 17 12.26 -10.92 11.23
CA GLY A 17 11.66 -11.81 10.22
C GLY A 17 10.35 -11.27 9.65
N PRO A 18 9.40 -12.16 9.27
CA PRO A 18 8.10 -11.77 8.73
C PRO A 18 7.32 -10.91 9.72
N ARG A 19 6.88 -9.72 9.27
CA ARG A 19 6.34 -8.64 10.11
C ARG A 19 4.93 -8.24 9.67
N GLY A 20 4.06 -9.24 9.48
CA GLY A 20 2.70 -8.98 8.96
C GLY A 20 1.96 -7.87 9.70
N SER A 21 1.13 -7.13 8.98
CA SER A 21 0.33 -6.01 9.50
C SER A 21 -0.43 -6.38 10.78
N ALA A 22 -0.34 -5.52 11.79
CA ALA A 22 -0.98 -5.68 13.10
C ALA A 22 -0.60 -6.98 13.86
N THR A 23 0.59 -7.54 13.58
CA THR A 23 1.14 -8.70 14.31
C THR A 23 2.11 -8.29 15.42
N PRO A 24 2.44 -9.20 16.36
CA PRO A 24 3.50 -8.95 17.34
C PRO A 24 4.86 -8.68 16.71
N GLU A 25 5.15 -9.23 15.54
CA GLU A 25 6.40 -9.03 14.81
C GLU A 25 6.49 -7.63 14.20
N GLU A 26 5.40 -7.09 13.65
CA GLU A 26 5.31 -5.69 13.24
C GLU A 26 5.57 -4.76 14.44
N LYS A 27 4.97 -5.07 15.60
CA LYS A 27 5.22 -4.31 16.82
C LYS A 27 6.69 -4.31 17.22
N LYS A 28 7.37 -5.47 17.17
CA LYS A 28 8.82 -5.58 17.43
C LYS A 28 9.66 -4.73 16.46
N ALA A 29 9.24 -4.66 15.19
CA ALA A 29 9.91 -3.81 14.20
C ALA A 29 9.77 -2.32 14.55
N HIS A 30 8.59 -1.88 14.97
CA HIS A 30 8.41 -0.50 15.45
C HIS A 30 9.17 -0.21 16.75
N GLU A 31 9.21 -1.17 17.69
CA GLU A 31 10.04 -1.06 18.90
C GLU A 31 11.51 -0.88 18.55
N TYR A 32 12.00 -1.63 17.55
CA TYR A 32 13.35 -1.46 17.04
C TYR A 32 13.57 -0.08 16.40
N CYS A 33 12.68 0.37 15.50
CA CYS A 33 12.77 1.71 14.91
C CYS A 33 12.79 2.81 15.97
N LYS A 34 11.92 2.70 16.99
CA LYS A 34 11.87 3.62 18.12
C LYS A 34 13.20 3.65 18.88
N GLN A 35 13.73 2.48 19.22
CA GLN A 35 15.02 2.37 19.93
C GLN A 35 16.17 3.00 19.13
N VAL A 36 16.21 2.80 17.81
CA VAL A 36 17.24 3.42 16.95
C VAL A 36 17.11 4.95 16.97
N LEU A 37 15.90 5.50 16.80
CA LEU A 37 15.66 6.95 16.83
C LEU A 37 16.04 7.55 18.21
N GLU A 38 15.65 6.90 19.30
CA GLU A 38 16.01 7.32 20.65
C GLU A 38 17.52 7.23 20.89
N GLY A 39 18.17 6.17 20.40
CA GLY A 39 19.63 6.00 20.47
C GLY A 39 20.41 7.10 19.71
N LEU A 40 19.81 7.67 18.66
CA LEU A 40 20.30 8.84 17.95
C LEU A 40 19.99 10.15 18.68
N GLY A 41 19.26 10.12 19.81
CA GLY A 41 18.87 11.29 20.61
C GLY A 41 17.70 12.07 20.01
N TYR A 42 16.81 11.43 19.27
CA TYR A 42 15.52 11.98 18.89
C TYR A 42 14.47 11.69 19.98
N GLU A 43 13.46 12.55 20.08
CA GLU A 43 12.22 12.24 20.78
C GLU A 43 11.36 11.39 19.83
N ALA A 44 11.33 10.08 20.07
CA ALA A 44 10.56 9.16 19.23
C ALA A 44 9.18 8.93 19.81
N HIS A 45 8.17 9.16 18.97
CA HIS A 45 6.76 9.05 19.32
C HIS A 45 6.22 7.69 18.86
N TRP A 46 5.29 7.16 19.65
CA TRP A 46 4.57 5.90 19.40
C TRP A 46 3.09 6.19 19.34
N GLU A 47 2.44 5.91 18.21
CA GLU A 47 1.03 6.24 17.99
C GLU A 47 0.25 5.02 17.55
N GLU A 48 -0.64 4.55 18.42
CA GLU A 48 -1.50 3.41 18.16
C GLU A 48 -2.72 3.82 17.32
N PHE A 49 -3.11 2.92 16.40
CA PHE A 49 -4.35 3.00 15.63
C PHE A 49 -4.97 1.61 15.45
N TYR A 50 -6.17 1.55 14.88
CA TYR A 50 -6.83 0.30 14.52
C TYR A 50 -6.84 0.09 13.02
N SER A 51 -6.54 -1.13 12.59
CA SER A 51 -6.50 -1.55 11.20
C SER A 51 -7.20 -2.89 11.01
N PRO A 52 -7.80 -3.18 9.84
CA PRO A 52 -8.11 -4.55 9.46
C PRO A 52 -6.85 -5.41 9.50
N VAL A 53 -7.03 -6.70 9.81
CA VAL A 53 -5.91 -7.66 9.90
C VAL A 53 -5.47 -8.22 8.54
N SER A 54 -6.22 -7.92 7.47
CA SER A 54 -5.91 -8.33 6.10
C SER A 54 -6.44 -7.31 5.10
N GLY A 55 -5.63 -6.94 4.12
CA GLY A 55 -6.03 -6.11 2.98
C GLY A 55 -7.05 -6.78 2.06
N TRP A 56 -7.16 -8.11 2.12
CA TRP A 56 -8.07 -8.89 1.30
C TRP A 56 -9.49 -8.96 1.86
N HIS A 57 -9.67 -8.81 3.19
CA HIS A 57 -10.97 -8.94 3.84
C HIS A 57 -12.05 -7.96 3.32
N PRO A 58 -11.77 -6.67 3.06
CA PRO A 58 -12.78 -5.76 2.52
C PRO A 58 -13.30 -6.23 1.16
N PHE A 59 -12.41 -6.71 0.29
CA PHE A 59 -12.75 -7.21 -1.04
C PHE A 59 -13.49 -8.55 -0.96
N ALA A 60 -13.02 -9.46 -0.11
CA ALA A 60 -13.68 -10.74 0.13
C ALA A 60 -15.09 -10.58 0.69
N LEU A 61 -15.29 -9.64 1.62
CA LEU A 61 -16.61 -9.34 2.18
C LEU A 61 -17.53 -8.74 1.14
N ALA A 62 -17.07 -7.82 0.28
CA ALA A 62 -17.85 -7.28 -0.82
C ALA A 62 -18.26 -8.35 -1.82
N LEU A 63 -17.31 -9.20 -2.26
CA LEU A 63 -17.60 -10.34 -3.16
C LEU A 63 -18.56 -11.34 -2.50
N GLY A 64 -18.37 -11.64 -1.24
CA GLY A 64 -19.23 -12.55 -0.45
C GLY A 64 -20.68 -12.04 -0.35
N LEU A 65 -20.85 -10.73 -0.15
CA LEU A 65 -22.18 -10.11 -0.12
C LEU A 65 -22.89 -10.15 -1.48
N VAL A 66 -22.18 -9.91 -2.60
CA VAL A 66 -22.78 -10.07 -3.94
C VAL A 66 -23.11 -11.53 -4.20
N THR A 67 -22.24 -12.45 -3.81
CA THR A 67 -22.52 -13.90 -3.92
C THR A 67 -23.74 -14.30 -3.09
N LEU A 68 -23.88 -13.80 -1.87
CA LEU A 68 -25.06 -14.03 -1.04
C LEU A 68 -26.32 -13.45 -1.67
N ALA A 69 -26.23 -12.24 -2.24
CA ALA A 69 -27.35 -11.63 -2.98
C ALA A 69 -27.76 -12.47 -4.19
N ASP A 70 -26.78 -13.03 -4.92
CA ASP A 70 -27.02 -13.91 -6.04
C ASP A 70 -27.72 -15.22 -5.61
N VAL A 71 -27.25 -15.87 -4.55
CA VAL A 71 -27.90 -17.05 -3.99
C VAL A 71 -29.34 -16.75 -3.58
N LEU A 72 -29.58 -15.61 -2.93
CA LEU A 72 -30.94 -15.17 -2.55
C LEU A 72 -31.85 -14.97 -3.78
N PHE A 73 -31.33 -14.28 -4.80
CA PHE A 73 -32.01 -14.07 -6.06
C PHE A 73 -32.39 -15.40 -6.73
N VAL A 74 -31.41 -16.29 -6.89
CA VAL A 74 -31.58 -17.61 -7.53
C VAL A 74 -32.58 -18.48 -6.76
N ALA A 75 -32.48 -18.51 -5.42
CA ALA A 75 -33.40 -19.31 -4.58
C ALA A 75 -34.83 -18.85 -4.63
N LEU A 76 -35.09 -17.53 -4.64
CA LEU A 76 -36.42 -16.97 -4.58
C LEU A 76 -37.07 -16.76 -5.97
N ARG A 77 -36.29 -16.83 -7.05
CA ARG A 77 -36.72 -16.46 -8.40
C ARG A 77 -37.97 -17.22 -8.92
N GLN A 78 -38.17 -18.45 -8.49
CA GLN A 78 -39.29 -19.30 -8.89
C GLN A 78 -40.32 -19.45 -7.77
N THR A 79 -40.37 -18.52 -6.83
CA THR A 79 -41.32 -18.52 -5.71
C THR A 79 -42.25 -17.29 -5.80
N PRO A 80 -43.35 -17.24 -5.06
CA PRO A 80 -44.17 -16.04 -4.93
C PRO A 80 -43.42 -14.79 -4.46
N ASN A 81 -42.24 -14.97 -3.83
CA ASN A 81 -41.42 -13.90 -3.30
C ASN A 81 -40.34 -13.43 -4.27
N ALA A 82 -40.42 -13.76 -5.55
CA ALA A 82 -39.40 -13.45 -6.56
C ALA A 82 -39.02 -11.96 -6.63
N GLN A 83 -40.01 -11.07 -6.62
CA GLN A 83 -39.79 -9.62 -6.67
C GLN A 83 -39.13 -9.09 -5.40
N MET A 84 -39.55 -9.57 -4.22
CA MET A 84 -38.97 -9.20 -2.94
C MET A 84 -37.52 -9.72 -2.83
N GLY A 85 -37.26 -10.95 -3.30
CA GLY A 85 -35.94 -11.53 -3.39
C GLY A 85 -35.02 -10.71 -4.32
N ALA A 86 -35.51 -10.30 -5.48
CA ALA A 86 -34.77 -9.46 -6.42
C ALA A 86 -34.44 -8.07 -5.82
N ALA A 87 -35.41 -7.44 -5.14
CA ALA A 87 -35.21 -6.15 -4.48
C ALA A 87 -34.18 -6.25 -3.34
N ALA A 88 -34.25 -7.28 -2.49
CA ALA A 88 -33.29 -7.52 -1.44
C ALA A 88 -31.88 -7.79 -2.01
N ALA A 89 -31.77 -8.62 -3.06
CA ALA A 89 -30.51 -8.89 -3.73
C ALA A 89 -29.90 -7.61 -4.36
N ALA A 90 -30.73 -6.77 -4.98
CA ALA A 90 -30.29 -5.50 -5.54
C ALA A 90 -29.73 -4.54 -4.48
N LEU A 91 -30.37 -4.43 -3.32
CA LEU A 91 -29.92 -3.59 -2.21
C LEU A 91 -28.59 -4.09 -1.63
N ILE A 92 -28.48 -5.38 -1.35
CA ILE A 92 -27.24 -6.00 -0.82
C ILE A 92 -26.12 -5.84 -1.85
N GLY A 93 -26.38 -6.17 -3.12
CA GLY A 93 -25.40 -6.09 -4.18
C GLY A 93 -24.92 -4.65 -4.44
N LEU A 94 -25.85 -3.67 -4.46
CA LEU A 94 -25.48 -2.25 -4.61
C LEU A 94 -24.61 -1.78 -3.45
N PHE A 95 -24.97 -2.10 -2.21
CA PHE A 95 -24.17 -1.77 -1.03
C PHE A 95 -22.75 -2.36 -1.14
N ALA A 96 -22.64 -3.63 -1.54
CA ALA A 96 -21.35 -4.31 -1.70
C ALA A 96 -20.50 -3.70 -2.81
N VAL A 97 -21.08 -3.41 -3.98
CA VAL A 97 -20.37 -2.80 -5.12
C VAL A 97 -19.91 -1.38 -4.78
N VAL A 98 -20.75 -0.56 -4.16
CA VAL A 98 -20.35 0.78 -3.70
C VAL A 98 -19.19 0.68 -2.71
N SER A 99 -19.28 -0.23 -1.73
CA SER A 99 -18.24 -0.43 -0.74
C SER A 99 -16.92 -0.91 -1.36
N PHE A 100 -16.97 -1.78 -2.38
CA PHE A 100 -15.79 -2.20 -3.14
C PHE A 100 -15.09 -1.00 -3.81
N PHE A 101 -15.86 -0.12 -4.47
CA PHE A 101 -15.29 1.07 -5.11
C PHE A 101 -14.77 2.10 -4.10
N LEU A 102 -15.41 2.26 -2.95
CA LEU A 102 -14.90 3.10 -1.87
C LEU A 102 -13.53 2.57 -1.37
N GLN A 103 -13.40 1.24 -1.20
CA GLN A 103 -12.14 0.62 -0.76
C GLN A 103 -11.01 0.89 -1.77
N ILE A 104 -11.22 0.55 -3.05
CA ILE A 104 -10.15 0.65 -4.07
C ILE A 104 -9.78 2.10 -4.42
N THR A 105 -10.56 3.09 -3.96
CA THR A 105 -10.30 4.51 -4.14
C THR A 105 -9.90 5.23 -2.85
N HIS A 106 -9.38 4.52 -1.86
CA HIS A 106 -8.91 5.02 -0.55
C HIS A 106 -9.94 5.81 0.27
N ARG A 107 -11.23 5.60 -0.01
CA ARG A 107 -12.30 6.27 0.71
C ARG A 107 -12.78 5.46 1.90
N GLU A 108 -13.41 6.15 2.87
CA GLU A 108 -14.03 5.48 4.02
C GLU A 108 -15.05 4.43 3.55
N ASN A 109 -14.86 3.21 4.01
CA ASN A 109 -15.66 2.06 3.58
C ASN A 109 -16.49 1.51 4.77
N PRO A 110 -17.84 1.51 4.70
CA PRO A 110 -18.68 1.02 5.79
C PRO A 110 -18.51 -0.49 6.06
N LEU A 111 -17.99 -1.29 5.13
CA LEU A 111 -17.67 -2.70 5.39
C LEU A 111 -16.61 -2.88 6.48
N ARG A 112 -15.78 -1.89 6.75
CA ARG A 112 -14.78 -1.92 7.84
C ARG A 112 -15.39 -2.18 9.20
N TRP A 113 -16.63 -1.77 9.44
CA TRP A 113 -17.34 -2.00 10.70
C TRP A 113 -17.61 -3.48 10.98
N PHE A 114 -17.54 -4.33 9.98
CA PHE A 114 -17.79 -5.77 10.04
C PHE A 114 -16.53 -6.61 9.93
N LEU A 115 -15.35 -5.96 9.80
CA LEU A 115 -14.07 -6.66 9.65
C LEU A 115 -13.39 -6.91 11.01
N PRO A 116 -12.61 -7.98 11.14
CA PRO A 116 -11.69 -8.14 12.25
C PRO A 116 -10.69 -6.99 12.27
N MET A 117 -10.65 -6.24 13.35
CA MET A 117 -9.73 -5.12 13.56
C MET A 117 -8.72 -5.48 14.64
N ALA A 118 -7.46 -5.06 14.44
CA ALA A 118 -6.41 -5.18 15.45
C ALA A 118 -5.66 -3.85 15.61
N LYS A 119 -4.95 -3.74 16.72
CA LYS A 119 -4.09 -2.57 16.96
C LYS A 119 -2.79 -2.70 16.19
N SER A 120 -2.41 -1.64 15.54
CA SER A 120 -1.07 -1.39 15.01
C SER A 120 -0.58 -0.03 15.50
N GLN A 121 0.55 0.41 15.00
CA GLN A 121 1.21 1.64 15.43
C GLN A 121 2.05 2.26 14.33
N ASN A 122 2.28 3.57 14.44
CA ASN A 122 3.34 4.30 13.76
C ASN A 122 4.41 4.70 14.75
N VAL A 123 5.65 4.78 14.29
CA VAL A 123 6.76 5.37 15.03
C VAL A 123 7.34 6.51 14.22
N TRP A 124 7.50 7.67 14.85
CA TRP A 124 8.07 8.82 14.16
C TRP A 124 8.89 9.72 15.09
N ALA A 125 9.76 10.53 14.48
CA ALA A 125 10.51 11.56 15.15
C ALA A 125 10.69 12.78 14.25
N ALA A 126 10.96 13.96 14.85
CA ALA A 126 11.23 15.18 14.10
C ALA A 126 12.71 15.57 14.19
N ALA A 127 13.37 15.73 13.06
CA ALA A 127 14.70 16.31 12.93
C ALA A 127 14.58 17.81 12.68
N LYS A 128 15.03 18.61 13.64
CA LYS A 128 15.00 20.06 13.55
C LYS A 128 16.12 20.60 12.65
N PRO A 129 15.87 21.67 11.87
CA PRO A 129 16.94 22.33 11.09
C PRO A 129 17.90 23.10 11.97
N ARG A 130 19.00 23.61 11.36
CA ARG A 130 19.96 24.50 12.03
C ARG A 130 19.39 25.90 12.29
N GLY A 131 18.53 26.37 11.37
CA GLY A 131 17.90 27.69 11.42
C GLY A 131 16.40 27.61 11.74
N GLU A 132 15.67 28.62 11.31
CA GLU A 132 14.21 28.67 11.46
C GLU A 132 13.52 27.66 10.54
N VAL A 133 12.44 27.07 11.02
CA VAL A 133 11.61 26.16 10.20
C VAL A 133 10.82 26.97 9.16
N LYS A 134 11.22 26.86 7.91
CA LYS A 134 10.53 27.47 6.75
C LYS A 134 9.80 26.44 5.89
N ARG A 135 10.25 25.18 5.94
CA ARG A 135 9.71 24.07 5.16
C ARG A 135 9.62 22.82 6.01
N ARG A 136 8.82 21.87 5.56
CA ARG A 136 8.69 20.56 6.20
C ARG A 136 8.74 19.46 5.17
N ILE A 137 9.41 18.38 5.51
CA ILE A 137 9.44 17.14 4.74
C ILE A 137 8.98 16.02 5.65
N VAL A 138 8.17 15.12 5.12
CA VAL A 138 7.84 13.84 5.74
C VAL A 138 8.51 12.75 4.92
N VAL A 139 9.44 12.02 5.52
CA VAL A 139 10.05 10.83 4.91
C VAL A 139 9.43 9.61 5.54
N VAL A 140 8.84 8.76 4.72
CA VAL A 140 8.06 7.62 5.19
C VAL A 140 8.52 6.31 4.55
N GLY A 141 8.53 5.24 5.35
CA GLY A 141 8.71 3.86 4.91
C GLY A 141 8.02 2.92 5.88
N HIS A 142 7.21 2.00 5.38
CA HIS A 142 6.47 1.06 6.21
C HIS A 142 7.35 -0.09 6.72
N VAL A 143 6.96 -0.69 7.85
CA VAL A 143 7.72 -1.78 8.45
C VAL A 143 7.06 -3.15 8.27
N ASP A 144 5.75 -3.19 8.01
CA ASP A 144 5.01 -4.42 7.84
C ASP A 144 5.30 -5.11 6.50
N THR A 145 4.90 -6.37 6.39
CA THR A 145 5.16 -7.21 5.22
C THR A 145 3.92 -7.96 4.80
N HIS A 146 3.79 -8.18 3.50
CA HIS A 146 2.68 -8.91 2.90
C HIS A 146 2.79 -10.44 3.12
N ARG A 147 1.70 -11.13 2.81
CA ARG A 147 1.67 -12.58 2.70
C ARG A 147 2.11 -13.03 1.32
N THR A 148 2.58 -14.29 1.21
CA THR A 148 2.89 -14.91 -0.09
C THR A 148 1.60 -15.16 -0.86
N ALA A 149 1.20 -14.21 -1.73
CA ALA A 149 0.01 -14.38 -2.57
C ALA A 149 0.31 -15.29 -3.77
N LEU A 150 -0.59 -16.23 -4.08
CA LEU A 150 -0.46 -17.12 -5.25
C LEU A 150 -0.33 -16.31 -6.55
N ALA A 151 -1.05 -15.21 -6.65
CA ALA A 151 -1.01 -14.32 -7.80
C ALA A 151 0.39 -13.79 -8.12
N MET A 152 1.25 -13.60 -7.12
CA MET A 152 2.59 -13.02 -7.27
C MET A 152 3.68 -14.05 -7.57
N GLN A 153 3.37 -15.36 -7.56
CA GLN A 153 4.37 -16.42 -7.73
C GLN A 153 4.89 -16.56 -9.17
N SER A 154 4.17 -16.04 -10.15
CA SER A 154 4.65 -16.00 -11.55
C SER A 154 3.88 -14.96 -12.38
N PRO A 155 4.47 -14.47 -13.50
CA PRO A 155 3.78 -13.58 -14.43
C PRO A 155 2.47 -14.17 -14.99
N ALA A 156 2.40 -15.47 -15.20
CA ALA A 156 1.18 -16.14 -15.67
C ALA A 156 0.07 -16.10 -14.60
N LEU A 157 0.39 -16.36 -13.34
CA LEU A 157 -0.56 -16.29 -12.23
C LEU A 157 -1.01 -14.84 -12.00
N TRP A 158 -0.12 -13.87 -12.15
CA TRP A 158 -0.49 -12.46 -12.11
C TRP A 158 -1.50 -12.08 -13.20
N GLN A 159 -1.29 -12.54 -14.44
CA GLN A 159 -2.27 -12.34 -15.52
C GLN A 159 -3.63 -12.99 -15.22
N VAL A 160 -3.61 -14.22 -14.70
CA VAL A 160 -4.85 -14.90 -14.28
C VAL A 160 -5.57 -14.09 -13.19
N PHE A 161 -4.84 -13.58 -12.20
CA PHE A 161 -5.39 -12.73 -11.16
C PHE A 161 -6.02 -11.45 -11.72
N GLN A 162 -5.32 -10.74 -12.62
CA GLN A 162 -5.84 -9.54 -13.27
C GLN A 162 -7.12 -9.82 -14.07
N ILE A 163 -7.18 -10.93 -14.82
CA ILE A 163 -8.37 -11.36 -15.57
C ILE A 163 -9.52 -11.65 -14.61
N LEU A 164 -9.27 -12.43 -13.54
CA LEU A 164 -10.30 -12.78 -12.56
C LEU A 164 -10.81 -11.55 -11.82
N THR A 165 -9.94 -10.64 -11.41
CA THR A 165 -10.33 -9.40 -10.72
C THR A 165 -11.18 -8.50 -11.62
N THR A 166 -10.76 -8.34 -12.88
CA THR A 166 -11.52 -7.56 -13.87
C THR A 166 -12.86 -8.21 -14.16
N ALA A 167 -12.89 -9.51 -14.41
CA ALA A 167 -14.12 -10.26 -14.65
C ALA A 167 -15.07 -10.18 -13.46
N SER A 168 -14.57 -10.40 -12.23
CA SER A 168 -15.37 -10.30 -11.01
C SER A 168 -15.95 -8.89 -10.83
N SER A 169 -15.18 -7.84 -11.12
CA SER A 169 -15.65 -6.45 -11.03
C SER A 169 -16.81 -6.17 -12.02
N VAL A 170 -16.65 -6.62 -13.27
CA VAL A 170 -17.70 -6.50 -14.29
C VAL A 170 -18.94 -7.31 -13.92
N ILE A 171 -18.75 -8.55 -13.45
CA ILE A 171 -19.85 -9.45 -13.05
C ILE A 171 -20.61 -8.89 -11.85
N ASN A 172 -19.90 -8.30 -10.86
CA ASN A 172 -20.55 -7.67 -9.72
C ASN A 172 -21.56 -6.58 -10.17
N ILE A 173 -21.13 -5.71 -11.09
CA ILE A 173 -21.98 -4.65 -11.63
C ILE A 173 -23.14 -5.25 -12.45
N ALA A 174 -22.84 -6.23 -13.30
CA ALA A 174 -23.84 -6.90 -14.14
C ALA A 174 -24.90 -7.61 -13.30
N LEU A 175 -24.51 -8.29 -12.21
CA LEU A 175 -25.47 -8.95 -11.31
C LEU A 175 -26.38 -7.95 -10.60
N VAL A 176 -25.85 -6.81 -10.13
CA VAL A 176 -26.69 -5.75 -9.55
C VAL A 176 -27.72 -5.27 -10.57
N GLY A 177 -27.30 -5.02 -11.82
CA GLY A 177 -28.24 -4.68 -12.92
C GLY A 177 -29.27 -5.76 -13.16
N LEU A 178 -28.88 -7.03 -13.15
CA LEU A 178 -29.76 -8.19 -13.31
C LEU A 178 -30.76 -8.30 -12.14
N PHE A 179 -30.33 -8.06 -10.89
CA PHE A 179 -31.23 -8.07 -9.74
C PHE A 179 -32.27 -6.95 -9.84
N ILE A 180 -31.84 -5.72 -10.22
CA ILE A 180 -32.75 -4.58 -10.43
C ILE A 180 -33.77 -4.91 -11.54
N TYR A 181 -33.30 -5.43 -12.68
CA TYR A 181 -34.21 -5.85 -13.77
C TYR A 181 -35.16 -6.96 -13.32
N GLY A 182 -34.69 -7.88 -12.49
CA GLY A 182 -35.48 -8.96 -11.90
C GLY A 182 -36.66 -8.54 -11.01
N ILE A 183 -36.69 -7.28 -10.55
CA ILE A 183 -37.82 -6.73 -9.78
C ILE A 183 -39.04 -6.59 -10.67
N VAL A 184 -38.85 -6.20 -11.93
CA VAL A 184 -39.96 -5.91 -12.88
C VAL A 184 -40.15 -7.01 -13.91
N SER A 185 -39.15 -7.85 -14.18
CA SER A 185 -39.20 -8.92 -15.16
C SER A 185 -39.32 -10.30 -14.51
N PRO A 186 -40.35 -11.11 -14.85
CA PRO A 186 -40.51 -12.46 -14.31
C PRO A 186 -39.68 -13.54 -15.04
N GLU A 187 -38.86 -13.19 -16.03
CA GLU A 187 -38.20 -14.10 -16.95
C GLU A 187 -37.36 -15.17 -16.22
N PRO A 188 -37.64 -16.49 -16.43
CA PRO A 188 -36.91 -17.58 -15.76
C PRO A 188 -35.41 -17.63 -16.15
N ILE A 189 -35.06 -17.15 -17.33
CA ILE A 189 -33.69 -17.15 -17.85
C ILE A 189 -32.75 -16.36 -16.94
N LEU A 190 -33.24 -15.34 -16.22
CA LEU A 190 -32.45 -14.53 -15.30
C LEU A 190 -31.83 -15.38 -14.17
N ARG A 191 -32.55 -16.42 -13.71
CA ARG A 191 -32.05 -17.37 -12.74
C ARG A 191 -30.84 -18.13 -13.27
N VAL A 192 -30.88 -18.56 -14.51
CA VAL A 192 -29.80 -19.33 -15.14
C VAL A 192 -28.59 -18.46 -15.34
N ILE A 193 -28.77 -17.22 -15.81
CA ILE A 193 -27.67 -16.25 -15.96
C ILE A 193 -27.04 -15.97 -14.63
N ALA A 194 -27.81 -15.67 -13.58
CA ALA A 194 -27.32 -15.42 -12.22
C ALA A 194 -26.48 -16.60 -11.71
N MET A 195 -26.96 -17.83 -11.81
CA MET A 195 -26.23 -19.03 -11.39
C MET A 195 -24.83 -19.13 -12.02
N TYR A 196 -24.71 -18.91 -13.33
CA TYR A 196 -23.41 -18.98 -13.99
C TYR A 196 -22.48 -17.84 -13.60
N LEU A 197 -23.00 -16.62 -13.46
CA LEU A 197 -22.21 -15.47 -13.01
C LEU A 197 -21.77 -15.64 -11.56
N GLY A 198 -22.66 -16.14 -10.69
CA GLY A 198 -22.35 -16.43 -9.29
C GLY A 198 -21.24 -17.46 -9.11
N LEU A 199 -21.18 -18.50 -9.97
CA LEU A 199 -20.09 -19.47 -9.95
C LEU A 199 -18.70 -18.81 -10.19
N VAL A 200 -18.63 -17.83 -11.09
CA VAL A 200 -17.38 -17.09 -11.33
C VAL A 200 -17.02 -16.25 -10.11
N LEU A 201 -18.01 -15.64 -9.43
CA LEU A 201 -17.73 -14.88 -8.20
C LEU A 201 -17.24 -15.76 -7.06
N ILE A 202 -17.73 -17.00 -6.93
CA ILE A 202 -17.24 -17.96 -5.93
C ILE A 202 -15.74 -18.25 -6.18
N VAL A 203 -15.35 -18.47 -7.44
CA VAL A 203 -13.92 -18.65 -7.79
C VAL A 203 -13.12 -17.41 -7.43
N GLY A 204 -13.61 -16.21 -7.78
CA GLY A 204 -12.98 -14.94 -7.40
C GLY A 204 -12.83 -14.78 -5.88
N LEU A 205 -13.86 -15.13 -5.12
CA LEU A 205 -13.85 -15.08 -3.66
C LEU A 205 -12.79 -16.01 -3.05
N VAL A 206 -12.70 -17.26 -3.54
CA VAL A 206 -11.67 -18.21 -3.11
C VAL A 206 -10.27 -17.69 -3.40
N PHE A 207 -10.07 -17.10 -4.58
CA PHE A 207 -8.78 -16.50 -4.96
C PHE A 207 -8.42 -15.28 -4.10
N THR A 208 -9.42 -14.46 -3.73
CA THR A 208 -9.25 -13.30 -2.86
C THR A 208 -8.91 -13.68 -1.42
N LEU A 209 -9.45 -14.79 -0.92
CA LEU A 209 -9.17 -15.28 0.45
C LEU A 209 -7.88 -16.11 0.54
N GLN A 210 -7.35 -16.60 -0.59
CA GLN A 210 -6.19 -17.51 -0.59
C GLN A 210 -4.97 -16.93 0.14
N PRO A 211 -4.61 -15.64 0.01
CA PRO A 211 -3.44 -15.10 0.70
C PRO A 211 -3.51 -15.21 2.22
N ASP A 212 -4.70 -15.16 2.82
CA ASP A 212 -4.85 -15.25 4.28
C ASP A 212 -4.41 -16.61 4.86
N PHE A 213 -4.27 -17.64 4.01
CA PHE A 213 -3.82 -18.98 4.39
C PHE A 213 -2.33 -19.22 4.08
N THR A 214 -1.58 -18.18 3.71
CA THR A 214 -0.16 -18.29 3.40
C THR A 214 0.71 -17.56 4.44
N PRO A 215 2.00 -17.93 4.54
CA PRO A 215 2.91 -17.25 5.45
C PRO A 215 3.19 -15.81 5.00
N PHE A 216 3.56 -14.96 5.94
CA PHE A 216 4.13 -13.65 5.64
C PHE A 216 5.55 -13.79 5.07
N VAL A 217 5.92 -12.87 4.18
CA VAL A 217 7.29 -12.77 3.64
C VAL A 217 8.22 -12.09 4.64
N LYS A 218 9.53 -12.25 4.44
CA LYS A 218 10.54 -11.54 5.24
C LYS A 218 10.59 -10.05 4.90
N GLY A 219 10.13 -9.66 3.72
CA GLY A 219 10.07 -8.28 3.28
C GLY A 219 11.44 -7.60 3.28
N GLY A 220 12.40 -8.19 2.55
CA GLY A 220 13.75 -7.65 2.43
C GLY A 220 13.75 -6.35 1.65
N ASN A 221 13.17 -6.38 0.46
CA ASN A 221 12.95 -5.20 -0.37
C ASN A 221 11.66 -4.50 0.02
N ASP A 222 10.59 -5.23 0.27
CA ASP A 222 9.25 -4.77 0.59
C ASP A 222 8.89 -5.01 2.08
N ASN A 223 9.10 -4.05 3.01
CA ASN A 223 9.77 -2.77 2.79
C ASN A 223 10.81 -2.51 3.89
N ALA A 224 11.64 -3.53 4.21
CA ALA A 224 12.76 -3.28 5.13
C ALA A 224 13.73 -2.23 4.56
N THR A 225 13.84 -2.11 3.22
CA THR A 225 14.71 -1.12 2.57
C THR A 225 14.24 0.31 2.81
N GLY A 226 12.94 0.59 2.66
CA GLY A 226 12.38 1.92 2.92
C GLY A 226 12.42 2.27 4.41
N ALA A 227 11.99 1.35 5.29
CA ALA A 227 12.07 1.55 6.73
C ALA A 227 13.52 1.81 7.20
N ALA A 228 14.47 1.05 6.69
CA ALA A 228 15.89 1.23 6.99
C ALA A 228 16.45 2.56 6.46
N ALA A 229 16.01 3.00 5.28
CA ALA A 229 16.43 4.28 4.72
C ALA A 229 15.93 5.47 5.57
N VAL A 230 14.73 5.39 6.13
CA VAL A 230 14.24 6.39 7.11
C VAL A 230 15.18 6.49 8.30
N LEU A 231 15.64 5.36 8.86
CA LEU A 231 16.58 5.33 9.99
C LEU A 231 17.98 5.84 9.61
N ALA A 232 18.48 5.48 8.42
CA ALA A 232 19.77 5.96 7.92
C ALA A 232 19.75 7.47 7.65
N LEU A 233 18.65 8.00 7.09
CA LEU A 233 18.45 9.43 6.93
C LEU A 233 18.34 10.15 8.29
N ALA A 234 17.76 9.50 9.31
CA ALA A 234 17.76 10.03 10.68
C ALA A 234 19.19 10.19 11.22
N GLU A 235 20.04 9.17 11.06
CA GLU A 235 21.46 9.25 11.44
C GLU A 235 22.18 10.35 10.66
N ARG A 236 21.92 10.47 9.36
CA ARG A 236 22.52 11.50 8.54
C ARG A 236 22.10 12.91 8.97
N LEU A 237 20.83 13.15 9.24
CA LEU A 237 20.31 14.43 9.71
C LEU A 237 20.89 14.87 11.07
N LYS A 238 21.33 13.93 11.92
CA LYS A 238 22.06 14.27 13.15
C LYS A 238 23.44 14.84 12.87
N ARG A 239 24.12 14.34 11.85
CA ARG A 239 25.46 14.81 11.46
C ARG A 239 25.39 16.03 10.57
N GLU A 240 24.43 16.06 9.68
CA GLU A 240 24.24 17.06 8.63
C GLU A 240 22.78 17.59 8.64
N PRO A 241 22.37 18.38 9.69
CA PRO A 241 21.02 18.91 9.72
C PRO A 241 20.79 19.86 8.55
N LEU A 242 19.57 19.85 7.98
CA LEU A 242 19.16 20.80 6.96
C LEU A 242 19.15 22.23 7.50
N THR A 243 19.13 23.22 6.62
CA THR A 243 19.27 24.64 7.02
C THR A 243 17.96 25.19 7.56
N ASN A 244 16.87 25.01 6.82
CA ASN A 244 15.57 25.61 7.12
C ASN A 244 14.39 24.63 7.06
N THR A 245 14.67 23.33 6.87
CA THR A 245 13.66 22.31 6.70
C THR A 245 13.62 21.35 7.88
N GLU A 246 12.50 21.30 8.57
CA GLU A 246 12.18 20.26 9.54
C GLU A 246 11.80 18.97 8.83
N VAL A 247 12.31 17.83 9.29
CA VAL A 247 12.05 16.52 8.69
C VAL A 247 11.36 15.62 9.69
N PHE A 248 10.16 15.16 9.35
CA PHE A 248 9.47 14.08 10.05
C PHE A 248 9.94 12.74 9.45
N LEU A 249 10.48 11.89 10.30
CA LEU A 249 10.99 10.56 9.99
C LEU A 249 9.94 9.56 10.47
N VAL A 250 9.22 8.93 9.56
CA VAL A 250 8.03 8.14 9.89
C VAL A 250 8.20 6.70 9.42
N ASN A 251 8.13 5.76 10.36
CA ASN A 251 7.97 4.35 10.08
C ASN A 251 6.51 3.96 10.34
N THR A 252 5.78 3.66 9.28
CA THR A 252 4.36 3.33 9.32
C THR A 252 4.12 1.85 9.48
N GLY A 253 2.96 1.49 10.01
CA GLY A 253 2.44 0.14 10.04
C GLY A 253 1.20 -0.02 9.18
N CYS A 254 0.84 -1.27 8.90
CA CYS A 254 -0.37 -1.60 8.17
C CYS A 254 -0.48 -0.91 6.79
N GLU A 255 0.64 -0.81 6.09
CA GLU A 255 0.67 -0.41 4.69
C GLU A 255 0.03 -1.48 3.82
N GLU A 256 0.45 -2.73 3.98
CA GLU A 256 0.07 -3.93 3.23
C GLU A 256 -1.42 -4.30 3.33
N VAL A 257 -2.12 -3.64 4.22
CA VAL A 257 -3.57 -3.77 4.37
C VAL A 257 -4.32 -2.51 3.95
N HIS A 258 -3.72 -1.71 3.06
CA HIS A 258 -4.28 -0.50 2.46
C HIS A 258 -3.91 0.81 3.18
N HIS A 259 -2.64 0.97 3.54
CA HIS A 259 -1.98 2.20 3.98
C HIS A 259 -2.61 2.86 5.22
N TYR A 260 -3.16 2.04 6.15
CA TYR A 260 -3.89 2.58 7.32
C TYR A 260 -3.00 3.42 8.23
N GLY A 261 -1.73 3.05 8.41
CA GLY A 261 -0.77 3.81 9.20
C GLY A 261 -0.56 5.21 8.67
N MET A 262 -0.31 5.34 7.36
CA MET A 262 -0.11 6.62 6.71
C MET A 262 -1.36 7.50 6.76
N ALA A 263 -2.53 6.92 6.53
CA ALA A 263 -3.80 7.63 6.61
C ALA A 263 -4.08 8.16 8.03
N ASP A 264 -3.76 7.37 9.07
CA ASP A 264 -3.89 7.79 10.48
C ASP A 264 -2.89 8.90 10.82
N TRP A 265 -1.63 8.73 10.40
CA TRP A 265 -0.58 9.73 10.65
C TRP A 265 -0.91 11.09 10.03
N ILE A 266 -1.31 11.13 8.76
CA ILE A 266 -1.72 12.38 8.08
C ILE A 266 -2.87 13.06 8.81
N LYS A 267 -3.89 12.30 9.23
CA LYS A 267 -5.04 12.85 9.95
C LYS A 267 -4.65 13.48 11.29
N ARG A 268 -3.75 12.84 12.04
CA ARG A 268 -3.28 13.33 13.35
C ARG A 268 -2.40 14.57 13.20
N HIS A 269 -1.54 14.57 12.20
CA HIS A 269 -0.53 15.61 12.00
C HIS A 269 -0.90 16.65 10.95
N ALA A 270 -2.19 16.75 10.60
CA ALA A 270 -2.69 17.70 9.61
C ALA A 270 -2.32 19.16 9.88
N ALA A 271 -2.15 19.54 11.15
CA ALA A 271 -1.71 20.89 11.55
C ALA A 271 -0.17 21.01 11.54
N ASP A 272 0.52 20.02 12.12
CA ASP A 272 1.97 20.06 12.33
C ASP A 272 2.74 19.84 11.02
N ALA A 273 2.25 18.96 10.15
CA ALA A 273 2.82 18.67 8.83
C ALA A 273 2.10 19.42 7.70
N ARG A 274 1.39 20.51 8.04
CA ARG A 274 0.75 21.34 7.04
C ARG A 274 1.76 21.87 6.04
N ASP A 275 1.42 21.78 4.76
CA ASP A 275 2.27 22.17 3.65
C ASP A 275 3.62 21.41 3.55
N ALA A 276 3.73 20.25 4.20
CA ALA A 276 4.90 19.38 4.07
C ALA A 276 4.96 18.71 2.69
N ASP A 277 6.19 18.41 2.27
CA ASP A 277 6.48 17.58 1.10
C ASP A 277 6.73 16.14 1.56
N TYR A 278 5.98 15.17 1.02
CA TYR A 278 6.04 13.77 1.43
C TYR A 278 6.93 12.97 0.48
N LEU A 279 7.95 12.31 1.00
CA LEU A 279 8.80 11.37 0.28
C LEU A 279 8.51 9.95 0.77
N VAL A 280 7.85 9.17 -0.07
CA VAL A 280 7.53 7.76 0.20
C VAL A 280 8.69 6.90 -0.30
N LEU A 281 9.29 6.12 0.59
CA LEU A 281 10.39 5.21 0.31
C LEU A 281 9.89 3.78 0.39
N ASP A 282 9.75 3.13 -0.76
CA ASP A 282 9.17 1.81 -0.83
C ASP A 282 9.87 0.96 -1.89
N ASN A 283 10.23 -0.29 -1.57
CA ASN A 283 10.90 -1.19 -2.49
C ASN A 283 12.19 -0.63 -3.13
N ILE A 284 13.04 0.05 -2.35
CA ILE A 284 14.16 0.87 -2.87
C ILE A 284 15.51 0.17 -2.98
N GLY A 285 15.58 -1.16 -2.78
CA GLY A 285 16.85 -1.88 -2.74
C GLY A 285 16.85 -3.26 -3.42
N GLY A 286 15.83 -3.64 -4.17
CA GLY A 286 15.75 -4.98 -4.75
C GLY A 286 16.77 -5.24 -5.86
N LYS A 287 17.45 -6.41 -5.84
CA LYS A 287 18.36 -6.84 -6.91
C LYS A 287 17.66 -6.84 -8.27
N ASN A 288 18.40 -6.44 -9.30
CA ASN A 288 17.93 -6.31 -10.69
C ASN A 288 16.89 -5.21 -10.92
N SER A 289 16.62 -4.36 -9.98
CA SER A 289 15.82 -3.16 -10.21
C SER A 289 16.68 -1.94 -10.58
N GLN A 290 16.01 -0.91 -11.04
CA GLN A 290 16.57 0.38 -11.42
C GLN A 290 16.02 1.43 -10.48
N LEU A 291 16.83 2.45 -10.15
CA LEU A 291 16.39 3.58 -9.36
C LEU A 291 15.31 4.36 -10.10
N ASN A 292 14.14 4.46 -9.50
CA ASN A 292 13.01 5.17 -10.08
C ASN A 292 12.39 6.16 -9.09
N TYR A 293 11.79 7.20 -9.66
CA TYR A 293 10.83 8.06 -8.97
C TYR A 293 9.48 7.98 -9.67
N VAL A 294 8.43 7.78 -8.88
CA VAL A 294 7.07 7.53 -9.39
C VAL A 294 6.39 8.86 -9.71
N THR A 295 5.93 9.02 -10.94
CA THR A 295 5.19 10.21 -11.38
C THR A 295 3.68 10.04 -11.28
N GLU A 296 3.20 8.81 -11.36
CA GLU A 296 1.80 8.42 -11.22
C GLU A 296 1.71 6.97 -10.80
N GLU A 297 0.79 6.64 -9.92
CA GLU A 297 0.39 5.26 -9.65
C GLU A 297 -1.13 5.10 -9.70
N SER A 298 -1.60 3.88 -10.01
CA SER A 298 -3.03 3.62 -10.11
C SER A 298 -3.37 2.14 -10.03
N ILE A 299 -4.35 1.81 -9.20
CA ILE A 299 -5.14 0.59 -9.36
C ILE A 299 -6.36 0.88 -10.24
N LEU A 300 -7.20 1.84 -9.85
CA LEU A 300 -8.40 2.26 -10.58
C LEU A 300 -8.33 3.73 -10.97
N LEU A 301 -8.03 4.61 -10.01
CA LEU A 301 -7.89 6.04 -10.23
C LEU A 301 -6.40 6.42 -10.25
N PRO A 302 -5.99 7.36 -11.12
CA PRO A 302 -4.63 7.84 -11.13
C PRO A 302 -4.37 8.75 -9.93
N TYR A 303 -3.33 8.44 -9.15
CA TYR A 303 -2.75 9.29 -8.12
C TYR A 303 -1.39 9.79 -8.59
N LYS A 304 -1.24 11.10 -8.68
CA LYS A 304 -0.05 11.74 -9.26
C LYS A 304 0.84 12.29 -8.17
N SER A 305 2.14 12.11 -8.35
CA SER A 305 3.13 12.87 -7.59
C SER A 305 3.01 14.36 -7.85
N ASP A 306 3.39 15.17 -6.87
CA ASP A 306 3.37 16.63 -7.01
C ASP A 306 4.33 17.08 -8.13
N PRO A 307 3.88 17.91 -9.10
CA PRO A 307 4.70 18.31 -10.24
C PRO A 307 6.01 19.03 -9.85
N LYS A 308 6.02 19.76 -8.73
CA LYS A 308 7.25 20.44 -8.26
C LYS A 308 8.24 19.43 -7.69
N LEU A 309 7.77 18.43 -6.96
CA LEU A 309 8.64 17.36 -6.45
C LEU A 309 9.18 16.49 -7.60
N VAL A 310 8.37 16.20 -8.61
CA VAL A 310 8.83 15.55 -9.85
C VAL A 310 9.92 16.38 -10.53
N GLN A 311 9.73 17.69 -10.68
CA GLN A 311 10.74 18.58 -11.26
C GLN A 311 12.04 18.62 -10.45
N ILE A 312 11.95 18.58 -9.13
CA ILE A 312 13.11 18.48 -8.22
C ILE A 312 13.85 17.16 -8.47
N ALA A 313 13.13 16.03 -8.50
CA ALA A 313 13.70 14.71 -8.77
C ALA A 313 14.39 14.65 -10.14
N GLU A 314 13.75 15.20 -11.19
CA GLU A 314 14.36 15.31 -12.51
C GLU A 314 15.64 16.15 -12.52
N THR A 315 15.65 17.23 -11.76
CA THR A 315 16.81 18.10 -11.64
C THR A 315 17.97 17.36 -10.97
N VAL A 316 17.72 16.69 -9.84
CA VAL A 316 18.71 15.88 -9.13
C VAL A 316 19.24 14.75 -10.03
N ALA A 317 18.36 14.04 -10.75
CA ALA A 317 18.77 12.99 -11.67
C ALA A 317 19.64 13.48 -12.83
N LYS A 318 19.48 14.72 -13.26
CA LYS A 318 20.33 15.36 -14.30
C LYS A 318 21.65 15.88 -13.74
N GLU A 319 21.66 16.39 -12.50
CA GLU A 319 22.86 16.92 -11.84
C GLU A 319 23.82 15.80 -11.40
N ASP A 320 23.29 14.62 -11.06
CA ASP A 320 24.07 13.42 -10.73
C ASP A 320 23.67 12.24 -11.63
N ALA A 321 24.29 12.18 -12.80
CA ALA A 321 24.02 11.14 -13.80
C ALA A 321 24.41 9.71 -13.32
N GLU A 322 25.26 9.59 -12.30
CA GLU A 322 25.65 8.29 -11.72
C GLU A 322 24.48 7.62 -10.97
N LEU A 323 23.52 8.41 -10.50
CA LEU A 323 22.31 7.89 -9.89
C LEU A 323 21.42 7.16 -10.89
N ALA A 324 21.49 7.51 -12.18
CA ALA A 324 20.69 6.92 -13.27
C ALA A 324 19.18 6.84 -12.98
N ALA A 325 18.66 7.75 -12.13
CA ALA A 325 17.28 7.75 -11.70
C ALA A 325 16.33 8.07 -12.87
N GLN A 326 15.24 7.28 -12.99
CA GLN A 326 14.30 7.40 -14.11
C GLN A 326 12.87 7.62 -13.60
N PRO A 327 12.05 8.43 -14.31
CA PRO A 327 10.62 8.53 -14.01
C PRO A 327 9.92 7.19 -14.29
N PHE A 328 8.92 6.88 -13.47
CA PHE A 328 8.13 5.67 -13.65
C PHE A 328 6.63 5.94 -13.42
N VAL A 329 5.79 5.23 -14.19
CA VAL A 329 4.34 5.18 -13.99
C VAL A 329 3.99 3.78 -13.49
N TYR A 330 3.53 3.67 -12.26
CA TYR A 330 3.20 2.41 -11.62
C TYR A 330 1.72 2.07 -11.81
N ARG A 331 1.41 0.91 -12.40
CA ARG A 331 0.05 0.51 -12.73
C ARG A 331 -0.31 -0.86 -12.18
N GLY A 332 -1.54 -0.96 -11.67
CA GLY A 332 -2.13 -2.21 -11.17
C GLY A 332 -1.89 -2.46 -9.69
N LEU A 333 -1.05 -1.66 -9.05
CA LEU A 333 -0.75 -1.64 -7.62
C LEU A 333 -0.52 -0.19 -7.19
N ASP A 334 -0.40 0.05 -5.91
CA ASP A 334 -0.14 1.35 -5.31
C ASP A 334 0.71 1.23 -4.05
N SER A 335 1.13 2.36 -3.51
CA SER A 335 1.91 2.54 -2.29
C SER A 335 1.30 3.63 -1.42
N GLU A 336 1.93 3.99 -0.33
CA GLU A 336 1.50 5.12 0.51
C GLU A 336 1.42 6.45 -0.25
N LEU A 337 2.05 6.57 -1.44
CA LEU A 337 1.92 7.73 -2.32
C LEU A 337 0.45 7.99 -2.69
N SER A 338 -0.32 6.94 -3.05
CA SER A 338 -1.73 7.08 -3.40
C SER A 338 -2.56 7.63 -2.25
N THR A 339 -2.31 7.16 -1.02
CA THR A 339 -2.96 7.68 0.18
C THR A 339 -2.58 9.12 0.47
N CYS A 340 -1.29 9.47 0.35
CA CYS A 340 -0.84 10.86 0.49
C CYS A 340 -1.52 11.78 -0.53
N ALA A 341 -1.51 11.39 -1.82
CA ALA A 341 -2.13 12.17 -2.90
C ALA A 341 -3.65 12.27 -2.73
N HIS A 342 -4.32 11.16 -2.33
CA HIS A 342 -5.76 11.15 -2.05
C HIS A 342 -6.15 12.13 -0.95
N LEU A 343 -5.33 12.23 0.09
CA LEU A 343 -5.53 13.14 1.23
C LEU A 343 -5.00 14.56 0.96
N GLY A 344 -4.64 14.86 -0.30
CA GLY A 344 -4.26 16.20 -0.75
C GLY A 344 -2.85 16.64 -0.34
N GLN A 345 -1.98 15.69 0.01
CA GLN A 345 -0.59 16.00 0.33
C GLN A 345 0.27 16.12 -0.94
N ARG A 346 1.27 17.00 -0.91
CA ARG A 346 2.31 17.03 -1.95
C ARG A 346 3.23 15.85 -1.72
N THR A 347 3.28 14.91 -2.66
CA THR A 347 3.99 13.65 -2.47
C THR A 347 4.82 13.25 -3.67
N LEU A 348 5.90 12.52 -3.43
CA LEU A 348 6.74 11.84 -4.42
C LEU A 348 7.10 10.46 -3.87
N GLY A 349 6.91 9.42 -4.68
CA GLY A 349 7.35 8.05 -4.35
C GLY A 349 8.71 7.75 -4.97
N LEU A 350 9.59 7.14 -4.19
CA LEU A 350 10.80 6.48 -4.67
C LEU A 350 10.57 4.97 -4.54
N LEU A 351 10.36 4.31 -5.68
CA LEU A 351 10.13 2.87 -5.78
C LEU A 351 10.95 2.33 -6.95
N ASN A 352 11.66 1.24 -6.74
CA ASN A 352 12.55 0.67 -7.74
C ASN A 352 11.94 -0.55 -8.42
N PHE A 353 12.00 -0.58 -9.74
CA PHE A 353 11.36 -1.60 -10.57
C PHE A 353 12.37 -2.34 -11.44
N ASP A 354 12.17 -3.64 -11.63
CA ASP A 354 12.85 -4.38 -12.67
C ASP A 354 12.41 -3.84 -14.04
N PRO A 355 13.35 -3.37 -14.88
CA PRO A 355 13.02 -2.78 -16.18
C PRO A 355 12.35 -3.74 -17.16
N LYS A 356 12.43 -5.08 -16.92
CA LYS A 356 11.81 -6.11 -17.75
C LYS A 356 10.39 -6.41 -17.33
N THR A 357 10.17 -6.67 -16.03
CA THR A 357 8.86 -7.07 -15.50
C THR A 357 7.98 -5.87 -15.14
N LYS A 358 8.57 -4.68 -14.94
CA LYS A 358 7.90 -3.47 -14.47
C LYS A 358 7.27 -3.62 -13.07
N MET A 359 7.79 -4.58 -12.29
CA MET A 359 7.39 -4.87 -10.92
C MET A 359 8.61 -4.79 -10.01
N PRO A 360 8.45 -4.54 -8.70
CA PRO A 360 9.53 -4.73 -7.75
C PRO A 360 9.98 -6.20 -7.78
N PRO A 361 11.30 -6.48 -7.70
CA PRO A 361 11.79 -7.86 -7.68
C PRO A 361 11.27 -8.63 -6.47
N HIS A 362 10.90 -9.90 -6.69
CA HIS A 362 10.42 -10.82 -5.65
C HIS A 362 9.19 -10.34 -4.87
N PHE A 363 8.47 -9.36 -5.39
CA PHE A 363 7.32 -8.71 -4.76
C PHE A 363 6.31 -9.74 -4.22
N HIS A 364 6.05 -9.71 -2.91
CA HIS A 364 5.14 -10.59 -2.19
C HIS A 364 5.42 -12.10 -2.38
N THR A 365 6.69 -12.47 -2.55
CA THR A 365 7.11 -13.87 -2.66
C THR A 365 8.04 -14.28 -1.51
N ALA A 366 8.21 -15.57 -1.29
CA ALA A 366 9.13 -16.10 -0.27
C ALA A 366 10.62 -15.73 -0.52
N HIS A 367 10.93 -15.23 -1.71
CA HIS A 367 12.26 -14.78 -2.10
C HIS A 367 12.50 -13.29 -1.81
N ASP A 368 11.53 -12.57 -1.25
CA ASP A 368 11.77 -11.22 -0.75
C ASP A 368 12.45 -11.29 0.62
N ASP A 369 13.76 -11.45 0.60
CA ASP A 369 14.62 -11.62 1.75
C ASP A 369 15.90 -10.76 1.64
N PHE A 370 16.73 -10.78 2.68
CA PHE A 370 17.98 -10.01 2.74
C PHE A 370 18.94 -10.34 1.60
N ASP A 371 19.04 -11.60 1.18
CA ASP A 371 19.97 -12.02 0.14
C ASP A 371 19.61 -11.45 -1.24
N ASN A 372 18.38 -11.01 -1.42
CA ASN A 372 17.88 -10.36 -2.64
C ASN A 372 17.86 -8.83 -2.58
N VAL A 373 18.44 -8.22 -1.55
CA VAL A 373 18.71 -6.78 -1.50
C VAL A 373 20.05 -6.47 -2.16
N ASP A 374 20.10 -5.41 -2.95
CA ASP A 374 21.30 -4.83 -3.56
C ASP A 374 21.80 -3.64 -2.72
N PRO A 375 22.93 -3.78 -2.00
CA PRO A 375 23.44 -2.69 -1.18
C PRO A 375 23.80 -1.43 -1.97
N ALA A 376 24.25 -1.59 -3.23
CA ALA A 376 24.64 -0.44 -4.05
C ALA A 376 23.40 0.35 -4.50
N LEU A 377 22.32 -0.33 -4.89
CA LEU A 377 21.08 0.33 -5.25
C LEU A 377 20.41 0.99 -4.03
N LEU A 378 20.45 0.36 -2.87
CA LEU A 378 19.95 0.95 -1.62
C LEU A 378 20.71 2.26 -1.28
N ASP A 379 22.04 2.26 -1.42
CA ASP A 379 22.86 3.47 -1.23
C ASP A 379 22.52 4.55 -2.26
N GLN A 380 22.32 4.18 -3.52
CA GLN A 380 21.90 5.12 -4.57
C GLN A 380 20.53 5.74 -4.27
N SER A 381 19.58 4.92 -3.81
CA SER A 381 18.22 5.37 -3.45
C SER A 381 18.25 6.33 -2.25
N GLU A 382 19.04 6.02 -1.21
CA GLU A 382 19.24 6.91 -0.05
C GLU A 382 19.90 8.24 -0.47
N ARG A 383 20.95 8.18 -1.31
CA ARG A 383 21.62 9.38 -1.85
C ARG A 383 20.65 10.23 -2.66
N PHE A 384 19.79 9.62 -3.46
CA PHE A 384 18.80 10.31 -4.27
C PHE A 384 17.75 11.00 -3.39
N ALA A 385 17.21 10.29 -2.40
CA ALA A 385 16.28 10.87 -1.41
C ALA A 385 16.92 12.07 -0.68
N TRP A 386 18.16 11.92 -0.24
CA TRP A 386 18.90 13.00 0.42
C TRP A 386 19.10 14.22 -0.48
N ALA A 387 19.50 14.02 -1.75
CA ALA A 387 19.70 15.11 -2.70
C ALA A 387 18.39 15.86 -3.00
N ILE A 388 17.26 15.14 -3.06
CA ILE A 388 15.92 15.75 -3.16
C ILE A 388 15.64 16.62 -1.92
N MET A 389 15.88 16.09 -0.71
CA MET A 389 15.69 16.84 0.54
C MET A 389 16.54 18.11 0.59
N GLN A 390 17.81 18.05 0.17
CA GLN A 390 18.70 19.23 0.09
C GLN A 390 18.19 20.25 -0.94
N LYS A 391 17.64 19.79 -2.07
CA LYS A 391 17.07 20.67 -3.09
C LYS A 391 15.78 21.33 -2.62
N ILE A 392 14.99 20.65 -1.78
CA ILE A 392 13.81 21.25 -1.13
C ILE A 392 14.27 22.30 -0.09
N ASP A 393 15.35 22.05 0.64
CA ASP A 393 15.87 22.95 1.70
C ASP A 393 16.45 24.24 1.13
N SER A 394 17.00 24.22 -0.10
CA SER A 394 17.59 25.38 -0.77
C SER A 394 16.53 26.37 -1.25
#